data_16d9ee2aed3471a064ae3476967370b0
#
_entry.id   16d9ee2aed3471a064ae3476967370b0
#
_cell.length_a   1.000
_cell.length_b   1.000
_cell.length_c   1.000
_cell.angle_alpha   90.00
_cell.angle_beta   90.00
_cell.angle_gamma   90.00
#
_symmetry.space_group_name_H-M   'P 1'
#
loop_
_entity.id
_entity.type
_entity.pdbx_description
1 polymer ?
#
loop_
_entity_poly.entity_id
_entity_poly.type
_entity_poly.pdbx_seq_one_letter_code
_entity_poly.pdbx_strand_id
1 'polypeptide(L)'
;MSNKWDSKTTEDLFKAVVALESLGEARRFLRDLLTEAELVEFANRWKAARMLDQKDSYTTIAGKTGLSSATIARISKWLNNGMGGYRLMLNKLNVPHHTPPLLRKG
;
A
#
# COMPACT_ATOMS: atom_id res chain seq x y z
N MET A 1 -14.16 10.08 -20.21
CA MET A 1 -14.01 11.15 -19.23
C MET A 1 -12.90 10.78 -18.26
N SER A 2 -11.93 11.64 -18.11
CA SER A 2 -10.82 11.33 -17.22
C SER A 2 -11.17 11.65 -15.77
N ASN A 3 -10.54 10.94 -14.86
CA ASN A 3 -10.66 11.20 -13.45
C ASN A 3 -9.75 12.38 -13.07
N LYS A 4 -10.13 13.10 -12.02
CA LYS A 4 -9.33 14.25 -11.58
C LYS A 4 -7.91 13.87 -11.22
N TRP A 5 -7.71 12.67 -10.68
CA TRP A 5 -6.38 12.23 -10.30
C TRP A 5 -5.53 11.83 -11.50
N ASP A 6 -6.14 11.56 -12.65
CA ASP A 6 -5.43 11.06 -13.84
C ASP A 6 -5.01 12.24 -14.72
N SER A 7 -3.80 12.73 -14.50
CA SER A 7 -3.30 13.93 -15.15
C SER A 7 -1.81 13.79 -15.40
N LYS A 8 -1.26 14.74 -16.16
CA LYS A 8 0.19 14.82 -16.37
C LYS A 8 0.92 14.98 -15.03
N THR A 9 0.34 15.76 -14.13
CA THR A 9 0.96 16.00 -12.83
C THR A 9 1.05 14.71 -12.01
N THR A 10 -0.03 13.93 -11.96
CA THR A 10 0.02 12.67 -11.22
C THR A 10 0.88 11.64 -11.94
N GLU A 11 0.91 11.67 -13.25
CA GLU A 11 1.79 10.78 -14.01
C GLU A 11 3.25 11.04 -13.66
N ASP A 12 3.62 12.31 -13.53
CA ASP A 12 4.99 12.66 -13.13
C ASP A 12 5.32 12.13 -11.74
N LEU A 13 4.34 12.18 -10.81
CA LEU A 13 4.55 11.61 -9.50
C LEU A 13 4.74 10.08 -9.58
N PHE A 14 3.92 9.40 -10.36
CA PHE A 14 4.04 7.95 -10.50
C PHE A 14 5.40 7.58 -11.07
N LYS A 15 5.91 8.36 -12.02
CA LYS A 15 7.25 8.11 -12.56
C LYS A 15 8.32 8.26 -11.49
N ALA A 16 8.16 9.24 -10.60
CA ALA A 16 9.11 9.40 -9.49
C ALA A 16 9.09 8.20 -8.57
N VAL A 17 7.88 7.69 -8.26
CA VAL A 17 7.75 6.52 -7.40
C VAL A 17 8.42 5.31 -8.05
N VAL A 18 8.20 5.11 -9.36
CA VAL A 18 8.78 3.99 -10.08
C VAL A 18 10.32 4.07 -10.12
N ALA A 19 10.87 5.28 -10.04
CA ALA A 19 12.32 5.47 -10.07
C ALA A 19 13.00 5.14 -8.75
N LEU A 20 12.25 4.97 -7.67
CA LEU A 20 12.82 4.62 -6.36
C LEU A 20 13.46 3.22 -6.44
N GLU A 21 14.66 3.10 -5.86
CA GLU A 21 15.41 1.85 -5.95
C GLU A 21 15.79 1.25 -4.61
N SER A 22 15.45 1.91 -3.51
CA SER A 22 15.80 1.39 -2.20
C SER A 22 14.84 1.89 -1.15
N LEU A 23 14.81 1.22 -0.01
CA LEU A 23 14.03 1.66 1.14
C LEU A 23 14.47 3.06 1.59
N GLY A 24 15.79 3.31 1.59
CA GLY A 24 16.30 4.62 1.99
C GLY A 24 15.81 5.73 1.08
N GLU A 25 15.79 5.49 -0.24
CA GLU A 25 15.27 6.47 -1.18
C GLU A 25 13.78 6.72 -0.95
N ALA A 26 13.01 5.64 -0.74
CA ALA A 26 11.58 5.78 -0.48
C ALA A 26 11.34 6.60 0.79
N ARG A 27 12.10 6.34 1.86
CA ARG A 27 11.96 7.09 3.10
C ARG A 27 12.19 8.58 2.87
N ARG A 28 13.28 8.92 2.18
CA ARG A 28 13.61 10.34 1.95
C ARG A 28 12.58 11.02 1.07
N PHE A 29 12.22 10.38 -0.03
CA PHE A 29 11.29 10.99 -0.98
C PHE A 29 9.90 11.19 -0.38
N LEU A 30 9.36 10.14 0.24
CA LEU A 30 8.01 10.23 0.78
C LEU A 30 7.95 11.16 1.99
N ARG A 31 9.02 11.21 2.80
CA ARG A 31 9.03 12.15 3.92
C ARG A 31 9.07 13.60 3.45
N ASP A 32 9.77 13.88 2.33
CA ASP A 32 9.79 15.23 1.76
C ASP A 32 8.46 15.58 1.11
N LEU A 33 7.83 14.60 0.46
CA LEU A 33 6.61 14.84 -0.29
C LEU A 33 5.39 14.99 0.62
N LEU A 34 5.33 14.25 1.71
CA LEU A 34 4.16 14.14 2.56
C LEU A 34 4.42 14.75 3.93
N THR A 35 3.35 15.31 4.53
CA THR A 35 3.43 15.67 5.94
C THR A 35 3.53 14.39 6.77
N GLU A 36 3.97 14.55 8.03
CA GLU A 36 4.03 13.40 8.95
C GLU A 36 2.67 12.73 9.09
N ALA A 37 1.61 13.55 9.25
CA ALA A 37 0.26 13.00 9.42
C ALA A 37 -0.17 12.21 8.20
N GLU A 38 0.13 12.71 7.00
CA GLU A 38 -0.19 12.00 5.76
C GLU A 38 0.58 10.70 5.66
N LEU A 39 1.86 10.73 6.02
CA LEU A 39 2.68 9.52 5.95
C LEU A 39 2.16 8.46 6.91
N VAL A 40 1.80 8.85 8.14
CA VAL A 40 1.24 7.92 9.11
C VAL A 40 -0.09 7.36 8.61
N GLU A 41 -0.94 8.22 8.04
CA GLU A 41 -2.22 7.78 7.50
C GLU A 41 -2.03 6.76 6.38
N PHE A 42 -1.13 7.04 5.44
CA PHE A 42 -0.88 6.12 4.32
C PHE A 42 -0.30 4.80 4.82
N ALA A 43 0.60 4.87 5.79
CA ALA A 43 1.19 3.66 6.38
C ALA A 43 0.11 2.80 7.05
N ASN A 44 -0.83 3.43 7.74
CA ASN A 44 -1.92 2.71 8.39
C ASN A 44 -2.88 2.10 7.37
N ARG A 45 -3.12 2.78 6.24
CA ARG A 45 -3.93 2.20 5.18
C ARG A 45 -3.28 0.94 4.62
N TRP A 46 -1.98 0.98 4.42
CA TRP A 46 -1.26 -0.20 3.93
C TRP A 46 -1.31 -1.33 4.96
N LYS A 47 -1.11 -1.00 6.24
CA LYS A 47 -1.21 -1.99 7.31
C LYS A 47 -2.61 -2.62 7.33
N ALA A 48 -3.66 -1.79 7.19
CA ALA A 48 -5.03 -2.30 7.17
C ALA A 48 -5.26 -3.26 5.98
N ALA A 49 -4.72 -2.92 4.81
CA ALA A 49 -4.86 -3.80 3.65
C ALA A 49 -4.20 -5.16 3.91
N ARG A 50 -3.02 -5.15 4.52
CA ARG A 50 -2.33 -6.40 4.87
C ARG A 50 -3.13 -7.22 5.87
N MET A 51 -3.70 -6.56 6.88
CA MET A 51 -4.50 -7.25 7.90
C MET A 51 -5.80 -7.81 7.31
N LEU A 52 -6.43 -7.06 6.40
CA LEU A 52 -7.62 -7.56 5.71
C LEU A 52 -7.29 -8.81 4.89
N ASP A 53 -6.15 -8.80 4.24
CA ASP A 53 -5.71 -9.96 3.47
C ASP A 53 -5.47 -11.18 4.37
N GLN A 54 -5.10 -10.93 5.63
CA GLN A 54 -4.91 -11.99 6.63
C GLN A 54 -6.20 -12.38 7.33
N LYS A 55 -7.33 -11.78 6.93
CA LYS A 55 -8.66 -12.08 7.47
C LYS A 55 -8.87 -11.60 8.90
N ASP A 56 -8.13 -10.57 9.32
CA ASP A 56 -8.35 -9.95 10.61
C ASP A 56 -9.70 -9.22 10.62
N SER A 57 -10.33 -9.15 11.79
CA SER A 57 -11.61 -8.47 11.93
C SER A 57 -11.42 -6.94 11.85
N TYR A 58 -12.49 -6.24 11.47
CA TYR A 58 -12.45 -4.78 11.43
C TYR A 58 -12.15 -4.19 12.81
N THR A 59 -12.67 -4.80 13.88
CA THR A 59 -12.40 -4.34 15.23
C THR A 59 -10.91 -4.43 15.54
N THR A 60 -10.28 -5.54 15.19
CA THR A 60 -8.85 -5.72 15.42
C THR A 60 -8.06 -4.70 14.60
N ILE A 61 -8.43 -4.51 13.33
CA ILE A 61 -7.74 -3.56 12.46
C ILE A 61 -7.87 -2.14 13.00
N ALA A 62 -9.08 -1.73 13.39
CA ALA A 62 -9.29 -0.40 13.96
C ALA A 62 -8.43 -0.18 15.20
N GLY A 63 -8.34 -1.18 16.05
CA GLY A 63 -7.53 -1.08 17.27
C GLY A 63 -6.04 -0.93 16.99
N LYS A 64 -5.56 -1.54 15.92
CA LYS A 64 -4.12 -1.52 15.60
C LYS A 64 -3.71 -0.39 14.67
N THR A 65 -4.64 0.22 13.97
CA THR A 65 -4.31 1.27 13.00
C THR A 65 -4.88 2.64 13.38
N GLY A 66 -5.90 2.66 14.24
CA GLY A 66 -6.59 3.91 14.53
C GLY A 66 -7.53 4.37 13.44
N LEU A 67 -7.68 3.59 12.36
CA LEU A 67 -8.59 3.96 11.29
C LEU A 67 -10.04 3.69 11.67
N SER A 68 -10.95 4.49 11.13
CA SER A 68 -12.37 4.27 11.35
C SER A 68 -12.83 3.03 10.59
N SER A 69 -13.96 2.44 11.04
CA SER A 69 -14.51 1.29 10.35
C SER A 69 -14.93 1.64 8.92
N ALA A 70 -15.36 2.88 8.69
CA ALA A 70 -15.70 3.33 7.33
C ALA A 70 -14.48 3.33 6.42
N THR A 71 -13.34 3.78 6.93
CA THR A 71 -12.11 3.77 6.15
C THR A 71 -11.66 2.34 5.88
N ILE A 72 -11.74 1.46 6.87
CA ILE A 72 -11.38 0.05 6.70
C ILE A 72 -12.29 -0.61 5.66
N ALA A 73 -13.59 -0.34 5.70
CA ALA A 73 -14.52 -0.87 4.72
C ALA A 73 -14.18 -0.41 3.31
N ARG A 74 -13.77 0.86 3.17
CA ARG A 74 -13.38 1.41 1.88
C ARG A 74 -12.11 0.72 1.36
N ILE A 75 -11.14 0.50 2.23
CA ILE A 75 -9.92 -0.23 1.86
C ILE A 75 -10.26 -1.65 1.43
N SER A 76 -11.16 -2.31 2.14
CA SER A 76 -11.62 -3.64 1.77
C SER A 76 -12.24 -3.65 0.38
N LYS A 77 -13.06 -2.64 0.08
CA LYS A 77 -13.67 -2.52 -1.23
C LYS A 77 -12.60 -2.36 -2.31
N TRP A 78 -11.60 -1.51 -2.09
CA TRP A 78 -10.54 -1.29 -3.07
C TRP A 78 -9.64 -2.50 -3.20
N LEU A 79 -9.41 -3.23 -2.12
CA LEU A 79 -8.62 -4.46 -2.18
C LEU A 79 -9.27 -5.47 -3.12
N ASN A 80 -10.59 -5.55 -3.11
CA ASN A 80 -11.32 -6.53 -3.89
C ASN A 80 -11.78 -6.02 -5.25
N ASN A 81 -12.07 -4.72 -5.38
CA ASN A 81 -12.68 -4.16 -6.59
C ASN A 81 -12.06 -2.85 -7.05
N GLY A 82 -10.87 -2.53 -6.58
CA GLY A 82 -10.16 -1.32 -6.99
C GLY A 82 -9.39 -1.54 -8.28
N MET A 83 -8.31 -0.80 -8.44
CA MET A 83 -7.45 -0.90 -9.63
C MET A 83 -6.43 -2.02 -9.54
N GLY A 84 -6.50 -2.85 -8.52
CA GLY A 84 -5.60 -3.96 -8.37
C GLY A 84 -4.28 -3.65 -7.68
N GLY A 85 -4.07 -2.40 -7.27
CA GLY A 85 -2.80 -2.00 -6.67
C GLY A 85 -2.51 -2.69 -5.34
N TYR A 86 -3.50 -2.71 -4.46
CA TYR A 86 -3.31 -3.42 -3.19
C TYR A 86 -3.00 -4.90 -3.43
N ARG A 87 -3.77 -5.54 -4.30
CA ARG A 87 -3.56 -6.97 -4.57
C ARG A 87 -2.20 -7.22 -5.19
N LEU A 88 -1.79 -6.37 -6.12
CA LEU A 88 -0.48 -6.49 -6.75
C LEU A 88 0.64 -6.44 -5.70
N MET A 89 0.59 -5.43 -4.82
CA MET A 89 1.67 -5.27 -3.84
C MET A 89 1.63 -6.33 -2.77
N LEU A 90 0.45 -6.74 -2.35
CA LEU A 90 0.34 -7.86 -1.41
C LEU A 90 0.95 -9.11 -2.00
N ASN A 91 0.65 -9.40 -3.26
CA ASN A 91 1.20 -10.58 -3.91
C ASN A 91 2.72 -10.50 -4.02
N LYS A 92 3.24 -9.33 -4.40
CA LYS A 92 4.68 -9.16 -4.54
C LYS A 92 5.42 -9.32 -3.22
N LEU A 93 4.86 -8.76 -2.15
CA LEU A 93 5.54 -8.75 -0.85
C LEU A 93 5.27 -9.99 -0.02
N ASN A 94 4.22 -10.74 -0.35
CA ASN A 94 3.90 -11.99 0.34
C ASN A 94 4.48 -13.21 -0.34
N VAL A 95 5.16 -13.03 -1.47
CA VAL A 95 5.84 -14.15 -2.10
C VAL A 95 6.84 -14.72 -1.10
N PRO A 96 6.81 -16.03 -0.88
CA PRO A 96 7.74 -16.61 0.07
C PRO A 96 9.18 -16.35 -0.35
N HIS A 97 9.88 -15.67 0.50
CA HIS A 97 11.28 -15.38 0.23
C HIS A 97 12.14 -16.57 0.43
N HIS A 98 11.50 -17.54 0.96
CA HIS A 98 12.13 -18.75 1.23
C HIS A 98 11.98 -19.63 0.08
N THR A 99 11.86 -19.49 -0.74
CA THR A 99 11.63 -20.49 -1.63
C THR A 99 12.44 -20.39 -2.80
N PRO A 100 12.69 -20.35 -2.18
CA PRO A 100 13.12 -20.46 -2.78
C PRO A 100 13.66 -20.89 -3.21
N PRO A 101 13.92 -21.00 -3.19
CA PRO A 101 14.41 -21.00 -3.62
C PRO A 101 14.64 -21.53 -4.21
N LEU A 102 14.55 -21.79 -4.29
CA LEU A 102 14.56 -21.71 -4.72
C LEU A 102 14.79 -21.83 -5.23
N LEU A 103 14.86 -22.15 -5.20
CA LEU A 103 14.98 -21.75 -5.47
C LEU A 103 15.44 -21.86 -5.48
N ARG A 104 15.65 -22.26 -5.28
CA ARG A 104 16.05 -21.98 -5.11
C ARG A 104 16.31 -22.40 -5.13
N LYS A 105 16.36 -22.85 -5.19
CA LYS A 105 16.58 -22.87 -5.09
C LYS A 105 16.72 -22.85 -5.25
N GLY A 106 16.68 -23.41 -5.17
CA GLY A 106 16.78 -22.93 -5.37
C GLY A 106 16.71 -23.14 -5.22
#